data_1cd5e8028661bef5be432454641409d7
#
_entry.id   1cd5e8028661bef5be432454641409d7
#
_cell.length_a   1.000
_cell.length_b   1.000
_cell.length_c   1.000
_cell.angle_alpha   90.00
_cell.angle_beta   90.00
_cell.angle_gamma   90.00
#
_symmetry.space_group_name_H-M   'P 1'
#
loop_
_entity.id
_entity.type
_entity.pdbx_description
1 polymer ?
#
loop_
_entity_poly.entity_id
_entity_poly.type
_entity_poly.pdbx_seq_one_letter_code
_entity_poly.pdbx_strand_id
1 'polypeptide(L)'
;MENKKYNGWNTYATWLVNVTIISDIRWDDYEEPITSDYLEEIIEDIVFNNTVEKDCLAADFARAFLYDVDYQELAEAINSELTITN
;
A
#
# COMPACT_ATOMS: atom_id res chain seq x y z
N MET A 1 17.63 -15.51 10.43
CA MET A 1 16.49 -15.40 9.93
C MET A 1 15.79 -14.15 10.24
N GLU A 2 15.10 -13.66 9.33
CA GLU A 2 14.49 -12.46 9.49
C GLU A 2 13.10 -12.61 9.91
N ASN A 3 12.75 -12.02 10.96
CA ASN A 3 11.41 -12.09 11.42
C ASN A 3 10.75 -10.78 11.18
N LYS A 4 9.77 -10.78 10.31
CA LYS A 4 9.01 -9.57 10.12
C LYS A 4 8.07 -9.38 11.28
N LYS A 5 8.06 -8.21 11.85
CA LYS A 5 7.35 -7.96 13.07
C LYS A 5 5.87 -7.79 12.93
N TYR A 6 5.40 -7.48 11.72
CA TYR A 6 4.01 -7.13 11.54
C TYR A 6 3.35 -8.10 10.59
N ASN A 7 3.12 -9.29 11.08
CA ASN A 7 2.39 -10.34 10.34
C ASN A 7 3.02 -10.60 8.97
N GLY A 8 4.34 -10.57 8.93
CA GLY A 8 5.06 -10.85 7.70
C GLY A 8 5.46 -9.61 6.91
N TRP A 9 5.11 -8.42 7.39
CA TRP A 9 5.41 -7.18 6.68
C TRP A 9 6.54 -6.43 7.39
N ASN A 10 7.25 -5.61 6.64
CA ASN A 10 8.42 -4.91 7.17
C ASN A 10 8.07 -3.84 8.20
N THR A 11 6.97 -3.15 8.02
CA THR A 11 6.58 -2.10 8.95
C THR A 11 5.11 -2.23 9.28
N TYR A 12 4.73 -1.63 10.39
CA TYR A 12 3.33 -1.59 10.76
C TYR A 12 2.51 -0.85 9.72
N ALA A 13 3.07 0.23 9.17
CA ALA A 13 2.36 1.00 8.16
C ALA A 13 2.07 0.15 6.94
N THR A 14 3.04 -0.67 6.51
CA THR A 14 2.85 -1.53 5.36
C THR A 14 1.73 -2.54 5.63
N TRP A 15 1.77 -3.16 6.80
CA TRP A 15 0.73 -4.11 7.16
C TRP A 15 -0.64 -3.45 7.18
N LEU A 16 -0.74 -2.28 7.79
CA LEU A 16 -2.03 -1.62 7.91
C LEU A 16 -2.59 -1.21 6.55
N VAL A 17 -1.74 -0.69 5.68
CA VAL A 17 -2.18 -0.33 4.34
C VAL A 17 -2.68 -1.57 3.61
N ASN A 18 -1.99 -2.69 3.79
CA ASN A 18 -2.42 -3.91 3.13
C ASN A 18 -3.81 -4.34 3.57
N VAL A 19 -4.08 -4.33 4.87
CA VAL A 19 -5.35 -4.85 5.34
C VAL A 19 -6.50 -3.86 5.19
N THR A 20 -6.20 -2.56 5.10
CA THR A 20 -7.27 -1.57 5.03
C THR A 20 -7.54 -1.06 3.63
N ILE A 21 -6.55 -1.06 2.77
CA ILE A 21 -6.69 -0.48 1.44
C ILE A 21 -6.48 -1.51 0.34
N ILE A 22 -5.35 -2.18 0.38
CA ILE A 22 -5.00 -3.10 -0.70
C ILE A 22 -6.01 -4.23 -0.81
N SER A 23 -6.48 -4.74 0.31
CA SER A 23 -7.38 -5.88 0.29
C SER A 23 -8.75 -5.56 -0.30
N ASP A 24 -9.07 -4.27 -0.41
CA ASP A 24 -10.35 -3.87 -0.97
C ASP A 24 -10.29 -3.58 -2.46
N ILE A 25 -9.12 -3.62 -3.06
CA ILE A 25 -8.96 -3.28 -4.46
C ILE A 25 -8.92 -4.54 -5.30
N ARG A 26 -9.57 -4.50 -6.45
CA ARG A 26 -9.60 -5.63 -7.36
C ARG A 26 -8.39 -5.60 -8.27
N TRP A 27 -7.33 -6.23 -7.86
CA TRP A 27 -6.09 -6.21 -8.63
C TRP A 27 -6.14 -7.11 -9.85
N ASP A 28 -7.04 -8.06 -9.87
CA ASP A 28 -7.13 -8.99 -11.00
C ASP A 28 -7.65 -8.30 -12.26
N ASP A 29 -8.11 -7.07 -12.16
CA ASP A 29 -8.51 -6.31 -13.34
C ASP A 29 -7.32 -5.69 -14.05
N TYR A 30 -6.15 -5.73 -13.45
CA TYR A 30 -4.98 -5.10 -14.03
C TYR A 30 -4.25 -6.08 -14.93
N GLU A 31 -3.80 -5.61 -16.08
CA GLU A 31 -3.15 -6.47 -17.06
C GLU A 31 -1.65 -6.46 -16.95
N GLU A 32 -1.08 -5.48 -16.27
CA GLU A 32 0.36 -5.34 -16.18
C GLU A 32 0.78 -5.38 -14.73
N PRO A 33 2.04 -5.74 -14.49
CA PRO A 33 2.51 -5.79 -13.11
C PRO A 33 2.37 -4.44 -12.43
N ILE A 34 2.09 -4.49 -11.15
CA ILE A 34 1.95 -3.29 -10.34
C ILE A 34 3.35 -2.85 -9.92
N THR A 35 3.66 -1.59 -10.14
CA THR A 35 4.95 -1.05 -9.70
C THR A 35 4.78 -0.32 -8.38
N SER A 36 5.89 -0.16 -7.67
CA SER A 36 5.84 0.56 -6.41
C SER A 36 5.41 2.01 -6.62
N ASP A 37 5.85 2.64 -7.71
CA ASP A 37 5.48 4.01 -7.99
C ASP A 37 3.99 4.16 -8.26
N TYR A 38 3.44 3.25 -9.02
CA TYR A 38 2.02 3.29 -9.33
C TYR A 38 1.20 3.04 -8.07
N LEU A 39 1.66 2.11 -7.25
CA LEU A 39 0.95 1.78 -6.02
C LEU A 39 0.98 2.96 -5.06
N GLU A 40 2.11 3.64 -4.97
CA GLU A 40 2.21 4.81 -4.13
C GLU A 40 1.23 5.88 -4.56
N GLU A 41 1.11 6.10 -5.87
CA GLU A 41 0.16 7.06 -6.39
C GLU A 41 -1.27 6.70 -6.00
N ILE A 42 -1.63 5.44 -6.14
CA ILE A 42 -2.98 5.00 -5.82
C ILE A 42 -3.27 5.20 -4.35
N ILE A 43 -2.35 4.78 -3.50
CA ILE A 43 -2.56 4.86 -2.06
C ILE A 43 -2.68 6.31 -1.63
N GLU A 44 -1.81 7.17 -2.14
CA GLU A 44 -1.88 8.58 -1.77
C GLU A 44 -3.18 9.21 -2.25
N ASP A 45 -3.62 8.83 -3.43
CA ASP A 45 -4.85 9.37 -3.94
C ASP A 45 -6.03 8.97 -3.06
N ILE A 46 -6.07 7.72 -2.65
CA ILE A 46 -7.16 7.24 -1.80
C ILE A 46 -7.14 7.96 -0.45
N VAL A 47 -5.98 8.05 0.15
CA VAL A 47 -5.86 8.63 1.48
C VAL A 47 -6.21 10.10 1.47
N PHE A 48 -5.65 10.86 0.52
CA PHE A 48 -5.79 12.31 0.57
C PHE A 48 -7.06 12.81 -0.08
N ASN A 49 -7.66 12.03 -0.96
CA ASN A 49 -8.94 12.41 -1.52
C ASN A 49 -10.07 12.20 -0.53
N ASN A 50 -9.86 11.37 0.46
CA ASN A 50 -10.84 11.16 1.51
C ASN A 50 -10.64 12.07 2.70
N THR A 51 -9.69 13.00 2.59
CA THR A 51 -9.41 13.95 3.64
C THR A 51 -10.09 15.25 3.27
N VAL A 52 -10.83 15.81 4.21
CA VAL A 52 -11.60 17.02 3.94
C VAL A 52 -10.69 18.17 3.53
N GLU A 53 -9.58 18.32 4.23
CA GLU A 53 -8.64 19.39 3.93
C GLU A 53 -7.26 18.83 3.88
N LYS A 54 -6.57 19.11 2.79
CA LYS A 54 -5.25 18.52 2.59
C LYS A 54 -4.17 19.13 3.45
N ASP A 55 -4.43 20.32 4.00
CA ASP A 55 -3.45 20.96 4.84
C ASP A 55 -3.75 20.81 6.32
N CYS A 56 -4.67 19.95 6.68
CA CYS A 56 -5.01 19.78 8.08
C CYS A 56 -4.01 18.85 8.77
N LEU A 57 -4.11 18.81 10.09
CA LEU A 57 -3.20 17.98 10.89
C LEU A 57 -3.32 16.52 10.53
N ALA A 58 -4.52 16.06 10.24
CA ALA A 58 -4.71 14.66 9.86
C ALA A 58 -3.94 14.31 8.60
N ALA A 59 -3.89 15.25 7.63
CA ALA A 59 -3.13 15.00 6.42
C ALA A 59 -1.63 14.92 6.71
N ASP A 60 -1.15 15.74 7.64
CA ASP A 60 0.25 15.66 8.02
C ASP A 60 0.59 14.34 8.66
N PHE A 61 -0.27 13.85 9.53
CA PHE A 61 -0.06 12.55 10.13
C PHE A 61 -0.13 11.44 9.08
N ALA A 62 -1.04 11.57 8.12
CA ALA A 62 -1.16 10.58 7.06
C ALA A 62 0.11 10.53 6.22
N ARG A 63 0.67 11.69 5.91
CA ARG A 63 1.92 11.71 5.14
C ARG A 63 3.05 11.04 5.90
N ALA A 64 3.16 11.32 7.19
CA ALA A 64 4.19 10.71 8.00
C ALA A 64 4.00 9.20 8.07
N PHE A 65 2.76 8.77 8.19
CA PHE A 65 2.45 7.35 8.24
C PHE A 65 2.83 6.67 6.93
N LEU A 66 2.46 7.27 5.81
CA LEU A 66 2.73 6.67 4.51
C LEU A 66 4.21 6.66 4.18
N TYR A 67 4.97 7.52 4.81
CA TYR A 67 6.41 7.54 4.58
C TYR A 67 7.04 6.19 4.97
N ASP A 68 6.44 5.50 5.92
CA ASP A 68 6.97 4.22 6.38
C ASP A 68 6.44 3.02 5.61
N VAL A 69 5.57 3.25 4.63
CA VAL A 69 5.01 2.14 3.85
C VAL A 69 6.05 1.65 2.86
N ASP A 70 6.24 0.34 2.82
CA ASP A 70 7.15 -0.27 1.87
C ASP A 70 6.35 -0.65 0.62
N TYR A 71 6.25 0.27 -0.31
CA TYR A 71 5.45 0.05 -1.50
C TYR A 71 6.01 -1.05 -2.38
N GLN A 72 7.33 -1.23 -2.34
CA GLN A 72 7.93 -2.31 -3.11
C GLN A 72 7.46 -3.67 -2.59
N GLU A 73 7.40 -3.81 -1.27
CA GLU A 73 6.96 -5.05 -0.67
C GLU A 73 5.50 -5.34 -1.03
N LEU A 74 4.67 -4.30 -0.98
CA LEU A 74 3.26 -4.46 -1.34
C LEU A 74 3.10 -4.82 -2.81
N ALA A 75 3.85 -4.15 -3.68
CA ALA A 75 3.74 -4.42 -5.11
C ALA A 75 4.17 -5.85 -5.41
N GLU A 76 5.22 -6.31 -4.77
CA GLU A 76 5.67 -7.68 -4.99
C GLU A 76 4.64 -8.69 -4.53
N ALA A 77 3.99 -8.42 -3.42
CA ALA A 77 2.97 -9.33 -2.92
C ALA A 77 1.76 -9.37 -3.86
N ILE A 78 1.34 -8.21 -4.36
CA ILE A 78 0.22 -8.18 -5.29
C ILE A 78 0.56 -8.95 -6.56
N ASN A 79 1.73 -8.69 -7.12
CA ASN A 79 2.12 -9.33 -8.37
C ASN A 79 2.29 -10.82 -8.20
N SER A 80 2.73 -11.24 -7.04
CA SER A 80 2.90 -12.65 -6.77
C SER A 80 1.58 -13.37 -6.87
N GLU A 81 0.52 -12.75 -6.39
CA GLU A 81 -0.79 -13.38 -6.48
C GLU A 81 -1.37 -13.33 -7.88
N LEU A 82 -1.08 -12.26 -8.61
CA LEU A 82 -1.65 -12.13 -9.95
C LEU A 82 -0.98 -13.03 -10.96
N THR A 83 0.26 -13.41 -10.71
CA THR A 83 1.00 -14.16 -11.72
C THR A 83 1.03 -15.63 -11.44
N ILE A 84 0.32 -16.11 -10.46
CA ILE A 84 0.38 -17.52 -10.15
C ILE A 84 -0.20 -18.38 -11.24
N THR A 85 -0.92 -17.79 -12.13
CA THR A 85 -1.53 -18.59 -13.19
C THR A 85 -0.56 -18.97 -14.28
N ASN A 86 0.62 -18.46 -14.24
CA ASN A 86 1.58 -18.76 -15.29
C ASN A 86 1.99 -20.16 -15.33
#